data_1c206beb5264ac2c1eb10fd0e52d0350
#
_entry.id   1c206beb5264ac2c1eb10fd0e52d0350
#
_cell.length_a   1.000
_cell.length_b   1.000
_cell.length_c   1.000
_cell.angle_alpha   90.00
_cell.angle_beta   90.00
_cell.angle_gamma   90.00
#
_symmetry.space_group_name_H-M   'P 1'
#
loop_
_entity.id
_entity.type
_entity.pdbx_description
1 polymer ?
#
loop_
_entity_poly.entity_id
_entity_poly.type
_entity_poly.pdbx_seq_one_letter_code
_entity_poly.pdbx_strand_id
1 'polypeptide(L)'
;VVPDGEYVNVTQIDGSYVVESLDVNLDNIAYAAVASELIQELFAMYDVDRKVFDTVVNYSKQIRRRNVQLGTIMLGWQLLSLAGVVPSANAFTHQDGIEPFWMQVRETTNFSISRSVKAVLPQILTYQWGEDTPLELPKTIWKELEKLLFAYCEQEICKPLQSVKFLNSII
;
A
#
# COMPACT_ATOMS: atom_id res chain seq x y z
N VAL A 1 -8.72 -20.97 15.09
CA VAL A 1 -9.79 -20.22 15.76
C VAL A 1 -11.09 -20.55 15.06
N VAL A 2 -12.03 -21.14 15.75
CA VAL A 2 -13.36 -21.45 15.21
C VAL A 2 -14.31 -20.38 15.73
N PRO A 3 -14.96 -19.60 14.89
CA PRO A 3 -15.91 -18.61 15.34
C PRO A 3 -17.15 -19.32 15.88
N ASP A 4 -17.52 -19.04 17.12
CA ASP A 4 -18.77 -19.45 17.73
C ASP A 4 -19.62 -18.18 17.96
N GLY A 5 -20.50 -17.88 17.03
CA GLY A 5 -21.28 -16.66 17.03
C GLY A 5 -20.48 -15.39 16.65
N GLU A 6 -20.83 -14.25 17.26
CA GLU A 6 -20.20 -12.93 17.01
C GLU A 6 -18.87 -12.74 17.76
N TYR A 7 -18.47 -13.67 18.62
CA TYR A 7 -17.29 -13.53 19.48
C TYR A 7 -16.28 -14.65 19.23
N VAL A 8 -15.00 -14.28 19.19
CA VAL A 8 -13.88 -15.19 19.07
C VAL A 8 -13.10 -15.17 20.38
N ASN A 9 -12.97 -16.32 21.02
CA ASN A 9 -12.15 -16.46 22.22
C ASN A 9 -10.68 -16.58 21.81
N VAL A 10 -9.87 -15.61 22.21
CA VAL A 10 -8.42 -15.65 22.02
C VAL A 10 -7.80 -16.33 23.23
N THR A 11 -7.26 -17.53 23.03
CA THR A 11 -6.66 -18.34 24.11
C THR A 11 -5.16 -18.16 24.23
N GLN A 12 -4.50 -17.73 23.14
CA GLN A 12 -3.06 -17.47 23.11
C GLN A 12 -2.74 -16.44 22.04
N ILE A 13 -1.83 -15.51 22.36
CA ILE A 13 -1.27 -14.55 21.42
C ILE A 13 0.24 -14.70 21.46
N ASP A 14 0.82 -15.13 20.34
CA ASP A 14 2.25 -15.06 20.08
C ASP A 14 2.52 -13.79 19.28
N GLY A 15 3.06 -12.77 19.91
CA GLY A 15 3.31 -11.47 19.33
C GLY A 15 4.79 -11.13 19.27
N SER A 16 5.24 -10.53 18.17
CA SER A 16 6.51 -9.83 18.10
C SER A 16 6.26 -8.34 17.91
N TYR A 17 6.93 -7.50 18.70
CA TYR A 17 6.82 -6.05 18.56
C TYR A 17 7.57 -5.59 17.30
N VAL A 18 6.83 -5.16 16.30
CA VAL A 18 7.41 -4.58 15.08
C VAL A 18 7.71 -3.09 15.27
N VAL A 19 6.99 -2.44 16.20
CA VAL A 19 6.98 -0.98 16.38
C VAL A 19 8.09 -0.45 17.28
N GLU A 20 8.69 -1.27 18.15
CA GLU A 20 9.72 -0.82 19.11
C GLU A 20 11.00 -0.22 18.50
N SER A 21 11.17 -0.29 17.21
CA SER A 21 12.37 0.16 16.50
C SER A 21 12.12 1.09 15.33
N LEU A 22 10.89 1.54 15.13
CA LEU A 22 10.66 2.69 14.27
C LEU A 22 11.23 3.92 14.99
N ASP A 23 12.11 4.67 14.33
CA ASP A 23 12.38 6.04 14.75
C ASP A 23 11.04 6.72 14.93
N VAL A 24 10.69 7.01 16.19
CA VAL A 24 9.39 7.53 16.59
C VAL A 24 9.33 9.00 16.20
N ASN A 25 9.27 9.26 14.91
CA ASN A 25 8.84 10.56 14.44
C ASN A 25 7.36 10.49 14.02
N LEU A 26 6.68 11.61 14.09
CA LEU A 26 5.26 11.72 13.84
C LEU A 26 4.89 11.29 12.40
N ASP A 27 5.77 11.57 11.44
CA ASP A 27 5.59 11.20 10.04
C ASP A 27 5.56 9.68 9.87
N ASN A 28 6.48 8.97 10.53
CA ASN A 28 6.55 7.50 10.46
C ASN A 28 5.29 6.86 11.06
N ILE A 29 4.78 7.42 12.16
CA ILE A 29 3.52 6.97 12.78
C ILE A 29 2.35 7.19 11.81
N ALA A 30 2.29 8.36 11.17
CA ALA A 30 1.23 8.68 10.23
C ALA A 30 1.24 7.76 9.00
N TYR A 31 2.41 7.48 8.43
CA TYR A 31 2.51 6.51 7.31
C TYR A 31 2.18 5.08 7.74
N ALA A 32 2.55 4.66 8.94
CA ALA A 32 2.14 3.36 9.47
C ALA A 32 0.62 3.28 9.67
N ALA A 33 -0.02 4.37 10.09
CA ALA A 33 -1.48 4.46 10.17
C ALA A 33 -2.14 4.36 8.79
N VAL A 34 -1.56 5.00 7.74
CA VAL A 34 -2.02 4.85 6.35
C VAL A 34 -1.96 3.38 5.91
N ALA A 35 -0.84 2.71 6.14
CA ALA A 35 -0.71 1.29 5.80
C ALA A 35 -1.78 0.43 6.48
N SER A 36 -2.03 0.67 7.77
CA SER A 36 -3.04 -0.05 8.57
C SER A 36 -4.45 0.20 8.06
N GLU A 37 -4.80 1.44 7.75
CA GLU A 37 -6.12 1.80 7.21
C GLU A 37 -6.34 1.17 5.84
N LEU A 38 -5.35 1.19 4.94
CA LEU A 38 -5.46 0.54 3.62
C LEU A 38 -5.72 -0.97 3.73
N ILE A 39 -5.05 -1.65 4.66
CA ILE A 39 -5.29 -3.08 4.89
C ILE A 39 -6.74 -3.31 5.34
N GLN A 40 -7.23 -2.51 6.28
CA GLN A 40 -8.58 -2.65 6.83
C GLN A 40 -9.68 -2.35 5.80
N GLU A 41 -9.43 -1.40 4.90
CA GLU A 41 -10.42 -0.94 3.94
C GLU A 41 -10.46 -1.78 2.65
N LEU A 42 -9.33 -2.34 2.25
CA LEU A 42 -9.25 -3.12 1.01
C LEU A 42 -9.56 -4.60 1.18
N PHE A 43 -9.47 -5.13 2.41
CA PHE A 43 -9.66 -6.56 2.66
C PHE A 43 -10.72 -6.79 3.73
N ALA A 44 -11.66 -7.68 3.43
CA ALA A 44 -12.73 -8.04 4.36
C ALA A 44 -12.17 -8.77 5.58
N MET A 45 -12.80 -8.54 6.73
CA MET A 45 -12.51 -9.30 7.94
C MET A 45 -12.75 -10.79 7.66
N TYR A 46 -11.81 -11.64 8.03
CA TYR A 46 -11.79 -13.10 7.78
C TYR A 46 -11.51 -13.52 6.32
N ASP A 47 -11.18 -12.60 5.43
CA ASP A 47 -10.65 -12.99 4.12
C ASP A 47 -9.20 -13.43 4.27
N VAL A 48 -8.97 -14.74 4.08
CA VAL A 48 -7.64 -15.35 4.28
C VAL A 48 -6.90 -15.35 2.95
N ASP A 49 -6.25 -14.23 2.61
CA ASP A 49 -5.30 -14.19 1.50
C ASP A 49 -3.86 -14.27 2.01
N ARG A 50 -3.23 -15.40 1.75
CA ARG A 50 -1.84 -15.65 2.14
C ARG A 50 -0.86 -14.65 1.51
N LYS A 51 -1.11 -14.22 0.27
CA LYS A 51 -0.23 -13.25 -0.41
C LYS A 51 -0.28 -11.89 0.25
N VAL A 52 -1.47 -11.44 0.65
CA VAL A 52 -1.65 -10.21 1.41
C VAL A 52 -0.91 -10.30 2.73
N PHE A 53 -1.11 -11.38 3.48
CA PHE A 53 -0.44 -11.61 4.75
C PHE A 53 1.08 -11.61 4.61
N ASP A 54 1.62 -12.39 3.67
CA ASP A 54 3.07 -12.48 3.44
C ASP A 54 3.65 -11.12 3.02
N THR A 55 2.93 -10.35 2.19
CA THR A 55 3.35 -9.00 1.77
C THR A 55 3.42 -8.05 2.96
N VAL A 56 2.40 -8.01 3.80
CA VAL A 56 2.34 -7.14 4.99
C VAL A 56 3.42 -7.53 6.01
N VAL A 57 3.60 -8.84 6.28
CA VAL A 57 4.64 -9.32 7.20
C VAL A 57 6.03 -8.97 6.70
N ASN A 58 6.30 -9.17 5.41
CA ASN A 58 7.61 -8.85 4.84
C ASN A 58 7.86 -7.32 4.81
N TYR A 59 6.86 -6.52 4.46
CA TYR A 59 6.89 -5.06 4.62
C TYR A 59 7.25 -4.68 6.06
N SER A 60 6.55 -5.21 7.05
CA SER A 60 6.74 -4.87 8.46
C SER A 60 8.17 -5.18 8.96
N LYS A 61 8.78 -6.25 8.47
CA LYS A 61 10.18 -6.60 8.78
C LYS A 61 11.20 -5.65 8.14
N GLN A 62 10.87 -5.11 6.96
CA GLN A 62 11.78 -4.28 6.17
C GLN A 62 11.66 -2.79 6.45
N ILE A 63 10.50 -2.33 6.90
CA ILE A 63 10.22 -0.91 7.10
C ILE A 63 11.20 -0.23 8.07
N ARG A 64 11.76 -0.98 9.02
CA ARG A 64 12.77 -0.51 9.97
C ARG A 64 14.07 -0.04 9.32
N ARG A 65 14.41 -0.59 8.17
CA ARG A 65 15.68 -0.36 7.45
C ARG A 65 15.51 0.58 6.26
N ARG A 66 14.28 1.04 6.01
CA ARG A 66 13.93 1.78 4.80
C ARG A 66 13.22 3.09 5.11
N ASN A 67 13.07 3.92 4.10
CA ASN A 67 12.22 5.10 4.20
C ASN A 67 10.76 4.65 4.36
N VAL A 68 10.15 4.95 5.52
CA VAL A 68 8.79 4.54 5.88
C VAL A 68 7.77 5.05 4.87
N GLN A 69 7.92 6.30 4.43
CA GLN A 69 7.05 6.94 3.46
C GLN A 69 7.05 6.18 2.13
N LEU A 70 8.21 5.98 1.53
CA LEU A 70 8.34 5.24 0.28
C LEU A 70 7.84 3.79 0.43
N GLY A 71 8.19 3.13 1.54
CA GLY A 71 7.72 1.77 1.82
C GLY A 71 6.20 1.68 1.90
N THR A 72 5.53 2.63 2.55
CA THR A 72 4.07 2.68 2.65
C THR A 72 3.42 2.92 1.29
N ILE A 73 3.98 3.80 0.46
CA ILE A 73 3.49 4.04 -0.90
C ILE A 73 3.58 2.76 -1.75
N MET A 74 4.73 2.09 -1.68
CA MET A 74 4.93 0.82 -2.40
C MET A 74 3.94 -0.26 -1.94
N LEU A 75 3.79 -0.43 -0.63
CA LEU A 75 2.81 -1.35 -0.05
C LEU A 75 1.40 -1.02 -0.53
N GLY A 76 0.99 0.24 -0.49
CA GLY A 76 -0.34 0.67 -0.92
C GLY A 76 -0.65 0.24 -2.35
N TRP A 77 0.26 0.45 -3.29
CA TRP A 77 0.09 0.00 -4.68
C TRP A 77 0.03 -1.52 -4.81
N GLN A 78 0.84 -2.25 -4.04
CA GLN A 78 0.78 -3.72 -4.00
C GLN A 78 -0.55 -4.22 -3.43
N LEU A 79 -1.06 -3.60 -2.36
CA LEU A 79 -2.35 -3.95 -1.77
C LEU A 79 -3.50 -3.71 -2.74
N LEU A 80 -3.51 -2.59 -3.49
CA LEU A 80 -4.50 -2.33 -4.54
C LEU A 80 -4.46 -3.40 -5.65
N SER A 81 -3.27 -3.86 -6.02
CA SER A 81 -3.13 -4.94 -7.01
C SER A 81 -3.59 -6.29 -6.46
N LEU A 82 -3.30 -6.59 -5.20
CA LEU A 82 -3.77 -7.82 -4.54
C LEU A 82 -5.29 -7.81 -4.34
N ALA A 83 -5.88 -6.65 -4.08
CA ALA A 83 -7.33 -6.47 -4.02
C ALA A 83 -8.02 -6.50 -5.41
N GLY A 84 -7.26 -6.61 -6.50
CA GLY A 84 -7.79 -6.66 -7.86
C GLY A 84 -8.22 -5.30 -8.43
N VAL A 85 -7.96 -4.20 -7.72
CA VAL A 85 -8.29 -2.83 -8.13
C VAL A 85 -7.30 -2.30 -9.16
N VAL A 86 -6.02 -2.65 -9.01
CA VAL A 86 -4.95 -2.33 -9.95
C VAL A 86 -4.56 -3.60 -10.71
N PRO A 87 -4.35 -3.53 -12.04
CA PRO A 87 -3.91 -4.68 -12.82
C PRO A 87 -2.63 -5.30 -12.25
N SER A 88 -2.50 -6.61 -12.36
CA SER A 88 -1.27 -7.29 -11.96
C SER A 88 -0.09 -6.84 -12.82
N ALA A 89 1.14 -6.98 -12.30
CA ALA A 89 2.35 -6.58 -13.00
C ALA A 89 2.47 -7.19 -14.43
N ASN A 90 1.97 -8.40 -14.62
CA ASN A 90 2.00 -9.05 -15.93
C ASN A 90 1.14 -8.33 -16.97
N ALA A 91 0.07 -7.64 -16.59
CA ALA A 91 -0.75 -6.86 -17.51
C ALA A 91 0.01 -5.68 -18.12
N PHE A 92 1.02 -5.17 -17.40
CA PHE A 92 1.85 -4.05 -17.88
C PHE A 92 2.86 -4.43 -18.96
N THR A 93 3.09 -5.72 -19.19
CA THR A 93 3.97 -6.20 -20.28
C THR A 93 3.29 -6.13 -21.65
N HIS A 94 1.95 -6.03 -21.66
CA HIS A 94 1.14 -5.92 -22.88
C HIS A 94 0.62 -4.50 -23.03
N GLN A 95 1.25 -3.68 -23.88
CA GLN A 95 0.93 -2.25 -24.03
C GLN A 95 -0.54 -1.96 -24.34
N ASP A 96 -1.19 -2.82 -25.11
CA ASP A 96 -2.59 -2.61 -25.54
C ASP A 96 -3.61 -2.84 -24.41
N GLY A 97 -3.24 -3.55 -23.35
CA GLY A 97 -4.15 -3.91 -22.23
C GLY A 97 -4.14 -2.92 -21.06
N ILE A 98 -3.12 -2.07 -20.96
CA ILE A 98 -2.92 -1.23 -19.77
C ILE A 98 -3.40 0.20 -19.93
N GLU A 99 -3.57 0.70 -21.16
CA GLU A 99 -4.00 2.08 -21.38
C GLU A 99 -5.40 2.37 -20.79
N PRO A 100 -6.39 1.46 -20.82
CA PRO A 100 -7.67 1.66 -20.14
C PRO A 100 -7.53 1.93 -18.64
N PHE A 101 -6.61 1.23 -17.97
CA PHE A 101 -6.32 1.49 -16.56
C PHE A 101 -5.79 2.91 -16.33
N TRP A 102 -4.83 3.37 -17.14
CA TRP A 102 -4.32 4.72 -17.00
C TRP A 102 -5.34 5.81 -17.32
N MET A 103 -6.25 5.53 -18.26
CA MET A 103 -7.39 6.42 -18.54
C MET A 103 -8.31 6.49 -17.32
N GLN A 104 -8.68 5.35 -16.75
CA GLN A 104 -9.49 5.28 -15.53
C GLN A 104 -8.83 6.07 -14.38
N VAL A 105 -7.57 5.80 -14.07
CA VAL A 105 -6.85 6.51 -13.01
C VAL A 105 -6.87 8.02 -13.22
N ARG A 106 -6.63 8.48 -14.47
CA ARG A 106 -6.67 9.90 -14.80
C ARG A 106 -8.06 10.51 -14.62
N GLU A 107 -9.10 9.83 -15.07
CA GLU A 107 -10.49 10.29 -14.96
C GLU A 107 -10.94 10.32 -13.49
N THR A 108 -10.61 9.29 -12.75
CA THR A 108 -10.96 9.14 -11.33
C THR A 108 -10.26 10.16 -10.44
N THR A 109 -8.96 10.37 -10.65
CA THR A 109 -8.15 11.26 -9.79
C THR A 109 -8.05 12.69 -10.32
N ASN A 110 -8.40 12.92 -11.57
CA ASN A 110 -8.20 14.17 -12.30
C ASN A 110 -6.73 14.66 -12.32
N PHE A 111 -5.78 13.71 -12.24
CA PHE A 111 -4.35 14.01 -12.31
C PHE A 111 -3.73 13.54 -13.63
N SER A 112 -2.77 14.33 -14.14
CA SER A 112 -1.90 13.87 -15.21
C SER A 112 -0.87 12.88 -14.67
N ILE A 113 -0.62 11.81 -15.40
CA ILE A 113 0.29 10.73 -14.99
C ILE A 113 1.54 10.81 -15.85
N SER A 114 2.70 11.00 -15.22
CA SER A 114 3.97 11.08 -15.93
C SER A 114 4.39 9.73 -16.53
N ARG A 115 5.21 9.77 -17.57
CA ARG A 115 5.80 8.57 -18.18
C ARG A 115 6.66 7.80 -17.16
N SER A 116 7.30 8.51 -16.24
CA SER A 116 8.14 7.93 -15.20
C SER A 116 7.33 7.10 -14.22
N VAL A 117 6.16 7.57 -13.79
CA VAL A 117 5.23 6.81 -12.93
C VAL A 117 4.72 5.57 -13.66
N LYS A 118 4.32 5.71 -14.92
CA LYS A 118 3.88 4.57 -15.76
C LYS A 118 4.97 3.48 -15.88
N ALA A 119 6.24 3.87 -15.97
CA ALA A 119 7.37 2.94 -16.09
C ALA A 119 7.76 2.28 -14.75
N VAL A 120 7.55 2.98 -13.63
CA VAL A 120 7.97 2.52 -12.30
C VAL A 120 6.91 1.67 -11.62
N LEU A 121 5.62 1.92 -11.84
CA LEU A 121 4.55 1.18 -11.19
C LEU A 121 4.66 -0.35 -11.34
N PRO A 122 4.94 -0.93 -12.52
CA PRO A 122 5.14 -2.37 -12.65
C PRO A 122 6.29 -2.91 -11.78
N GLN A 123 7.36 -2.13 -11.60
CA GLN A 123 8.50 -2.50 -10.76
C GLN A 123 8.09 -2.51 -9.27
N ILE A 124 7.26 -1.56 -8.84
CA ILE A 124 6.68 -1.55 -7.49
C ILE A 124 5.82 -2.79 -7.26
N LEU A 125 4.96 -3.15 -8.22
CA LEU A 125 4.05 -4.29 -8.11
C LEU A 125 4.78 -5.64 -8.04
N THR A 126 5.97 -5.75 -8.66
CA THR A 126 6.81 -6.96 -8.62
C THR A 126 7.84 -6.94 -7.50
N TYR A 127 7.98 -5.82 -6.78
CA TYR A 127 8.99 -5.69 -5.75
C TYR A 127 8.81 -6.73 -4.64
N GLN A 128 9.87 -7.48 -4.35
CA GLN A 128 9.90 -8.49 -3.30
C GLN A 128 10.46 -7.89 -2.01
N TRP A 129 9.61 -7.79 -0.98
CA TRP A 129 10.07 -7.41 0.35
C TRP A 129 11.03 -8.47 0.87
N GLY A 130 12.20 -8.07 1.32
CA GLY A 130 13.23 -8.99 1.80
C GLY A 130 14.45 -9.12 0.89
N GLU A 131 14.37 -8.64 -0.33
CA GLU A 131 15.55 -8.48 -1.17
C GLU A 131 16.42 -7.33 -0.67
N ASP A 132 17.75 -7.52 -0.70
CA ASP A 132 18.70 -6.46 -0.29
C ASP A 132 18.81 -5.33 -1.32
N THR A 133 18.11 -5.44 -2.44
CA THR A 133 18.13 -4.43 -3.50
C THR A 133 17.19 -3.29 -3.14
N PRO A 134 17.68 -2.11 -2.77
CA PRO A 134 16.80 -0.97 -2.51
C PRO A 134 16.20 -0.48 -3.83
N LEU A 135 14.89 -0.25 -3.84
CA LEU A 135 14.28 0.51 -4.90
C LEU A 135 14.51 2.00 -4.60
N GLU A 136 15.43 2.60 -5.33
CA GLU A 136 15.70 4.03 -5.24
C GLU A 136 14.85 4.77 -6.28
N LEU A 137 13.97 5.63 -5.78
CA LEU A 137 13.13 6.46 -6.64
C LEU A 137 13.43 7.94 -6.39
N PRO A 138 13.55 8.76 -7.45
CA PRO A 138 13.59 10.21 -7.31
C PRO A 138 12.39 10.72 -6.52
N LYS A 139 12.62 11.70 -5.64
CA LYS A 139 11.59 12.27 -4.77
C LYS A 139 10.36 12.77 -5.52
N THR A 140 10.54 13.27 -6.74
CA THR A 140 9.45 13.72 -7.60
C THR A 140 8.53 12.60 -8.03
N ILE A 141 9.09 11.42 -8.33
CA ILE A 141 8.32 10.26 -8.80
C ILE A 141 7.51 9.66 -7.65
N TRP A 142 8.14 9.43 -6.49
CA TRP A 142 7.39 8.81 -5.40
C TRP A 142 6.36 9.77 -4.77
N LYS A 143 6.57 11.10 -4.80
CA LYS A 143 5.52 12.06 -4.43
C LYS A 143 4.33 12.05 -5.39
N GLU A 144 4.57 11.87 -6.69
CA GLU A 144 3.50 11.70 -7.66
C GLU A 144 2.74 10.38 -7.42
N LEU A 145 3.47 9.28 -7.16
CA LEU A 145 2.88 7.99 -6.80
C LEU A 145 2.04 8.06 -5.52
N GLU A 146 2.50 8.79 -4.50
CA GLU A 146 1.78 9.02 -3.25
C GLU A 146 0.45 9.74 -3.48
N LYS A 147 0.52 10.86 -4.21
CA LYS A 147 -0.67 11.66 -4.53
C LYS A 147 -1.70 10.85 -5.32
N LEU A 148 -1.24 10.09 -6.30
CA LEU A 148 -2.11 9.20 -7.08
C LEU A 148 -2.69 8.08 -6.23
N LEU A 149 -1.87 7.44 -5.38
CA LEU A 149 -2.30 6.38 -4.48
C LEU A 149 -3.45 6.85 -3.58
N PHE A 150 -3.26 7.95 -2.88
CA PHE A 150 -4.26 8.44 -1.94
C PHE A 150 -5.57 8.83 -2.65
N ALA A 151 -5.48 9.59 -3.72
CA ALA A 151 -6.65 10.00 -4.47
C ALA A 151 -7.40 8.78 -5.08
N TYR A 152 -6.67 7.82 -5.60
CA TYR A 152 -7.26 6.61 -6.19
C TYR A 152 -7.91 5.72 -5.11
N CYS A 153 -7.23 5.52 -3.97
CA CYS A 153 -7.80 4.78 -2.84
C CYS A 153 -9.10 5.40 -2.33
N GLU A 154 -9.14 6.72 -2.13
CA GLU A 154 -10.34 7.41 -1.64
C GLU A 154 -11.55 7.26 -2.58
N GLN A 155 -11.31 7.18 -3.87
CA GLN A 155 -12.36 6.95 -4.86
C GLN A 155 -12.84 5.49 -4.83
N GLU A 156 -11.92 4.53 -4.82
CA GLU A 156 -12.27 3.09 -4.81
C GLU A 156 -12.96 2.67 -3.50
N ILE A 157 -12.55 3.25 -2.38
CA ILE A 157 -13.15 3.01 -1.05
C ILE A 157 -14.44 3.84 -0.86
N CYS A 158 -14.69 4.84 -1.72
CA CYS A 158 -15.83 5.76 -1.65
C CYS A 158 -15.88 6.57 -0.34
N LYS A 159 -14.74 6.79 0.32
CA LYS A 159 -14.62 7.62 1.52
C LYS A 159 -13.20 8.16 1.69
N PRO A 160 -13.03 9.30 2.36
CA PRO A 160 -11.71 9.84 2.65
C PRO A 160 -10.97 8.98 3.69
N LEU A 161 -9.69 8.76 3.45
CA LEU A 161 -8.80 8.09 4.41
C LEU A 161 -8.49 9.02 5.59
N GLN A 162 -8.81 8.57 6.81
CA GLN A 162 -8.62 9.37 8.02
C GLN A 162 -7.13 9.54 8.35
N SER A 163 -6.33 8.50 8.11
CA SER A 163 -4.87 8.56 8.27
C SER A 163 -4.21 9.55 7.31
N VAL A 164 -4.72 9.68 6.08
CA VAL A 164 -4.24 10.68 5.11
C VAL A 164 -4.61 12.09 5.56
N LYS A 165 -5.81 12.31 6.12
CA LYS A 165 -6.16 13.60 6.72
C LYS A 165 -5.24 13.96 7.88
N PHE A 166 -4.94 12.98 8.75
CA PHE A 166 -3.97 13.17 9.83
C PHE A 166 -2.59 13.50 9.28
N LEU A 167 -2.09 12.72 8.30
CA LEU A 167 -0.81 12.97 7.65
C LEU A 167 -0.72 14.40 7.10
N ASN A 168 -1.74 14.86 6.38
CA ASN A 168 -1.80 16.22 5.83
C ASN A 168 -1.90 17.33 6.89
N SER A 169 -2.26 17.01 8.13
CA SER A 169 -2.33 17.98 9.22
C SER A 169 -0.99 18.20 9.93
N ILE A 170 0.00 17.31 9.71
CA ILE A 170 1.30 17.34 10.38
C ILE A 170 2.46 17.72 9.47
N ILE A 171 2.27 17.66 8.14
CA ILE A 171 3.22 18.10 7.11
C ILE A 171 2.85 19.51 6.66
#